data_5fb4264f711dd6bcfccd0cf1ad090ec6
#
_entry.id   5fb4264f711dd6bcfccd0cf1ad090ec6
#
_cell.length_a   1.000
_cell.length_b   1.000
_cell.length_c   1.000
_cell.angle_alpha   90.00
_cell.angle_beta   90.00
_cell.angle_gamma   90.00
#
_symmetry.space_group_name_H-M   'P 1'
#
loop_
_entity.id
_entity.type
_entity.pdbx_description
1 polymer ?
#
loop_
_entity_poly.entity_id
_entity_poly.type
_entity_poly.pdbx_seq_one_letter_code
_entity_poly.pdbx_strand_id
1 'polypeptide(L)'
;MFAILAISSAADLAAQTPSVPSIKALHEYADKNGVSPKDYIFKLFEKSDIVVLGERDHRDSIQYNFILDLLADSRFAERVGHVYTEVGGINLTEEVNRLLNATSTTESDFMDSLYAYYRKGECFYPLWEKYNRIKFLKGLYKINKKSSRKIHLGLTDLNFSWDSIHTVDDYKAFWKSLNKTNRDSLLCANFASMYERQLPLKGTRKALVITSQPHAISYSGYFKPWKRDYGTQGWWMKKTFGEDRVKIVVLNWFDYNLFNGQNCPMTGNGVWDAAFERMACRPFGIDLQDNPYGATNYKGDAGGGPTFIKGMKWQDVADGLIYDAPLYDHVAAIGINGIISKEFEPEIRRRTELFWRTAHPKDTIVPFDACIEEYNVPITAPATFKSKEEIKRLIQAVEAQQKAVEETIANLQNAP
;
A
#
# COMPACT_ATOMS: atom_id res chain seq x y z
N MET A 1 -5.13 -36.27 50.12
CA MET A 1 -5.31 -35.05 49.36
C MET A 1 -5.19 -35.36 47.88
N PHE A 2 -6.34 -35.67 47.23
CA PHE A 2 -6.37 -36.10 45.81
C PHE A 2 -6.39 -34.87 44.90
N ALA A 3 -5.38 -34.74 44.07
CA ALA A 3 -5.35 -33.71 43.01
C ALA A 3 -6.26 -34.20 41.87
N ILE A 4 -7.37 -33.54 41.65
CA ILE A 4 -8.22 -33.70 40.45
C ILE A 4 -7.54 -32.96 39.31
N LEU A 5 -6.88 -33.71 38.41
CA LEU A 5 -6.49 -33.17 37.10
C LEU A 5 -7.76 -32.99 36.27
N ALA A 6 -8.13 -31.75 36.04
CA ALA A 6 -9.17 -31.40 35.07
C ALA A 6 -8.66 -31.75 33.67
N ILE A 7 -9.18 -32.82 33.09
CA ILE A 7 -9.04 -33.11 31.67
C ILE A 7 -10.00 -32.14 30.95
N SER A 8 -9.47 -31.02 30.48
CA SER A 8 -10.21 -30.18 29.53
C SER A 8 -10.45 -31.01 28.26
N SER A 9 -11.69 -31.14 27.85
CA SER A 9 -12.08 -31.93 26.69
C SER A 9 -11.43 -31.37 25.42
N ALA A 10 -11.13 -32.23 24.46
CA ALA A 10 -10.60 -31.83 23.15
C ALA A 10 -11.51 -30.80 22.43
N ALA A 11 -12.79 -30.75 22.79
CA ALA A 11 -13.74 -29.74 22.34
C ALA A 11 -13.45 -28.34 22.90
N ASP A 12 -12.96 -28.22 24.16
CA ASP A 12 -12.59 -26.92 24.74
C ASP A 12 -11.25 -26.39 24.19
N LEU A 13 -10.33 -27.27 23.78
CA LEU A 13 -9.12 -26.86 23.06
C LEU A 13 -9.43 -26.40 21.64
N ALA A 14 -10.37 -27.02 20.95
CA ALA A 14 -10.81 -26.61 19.59
C ALA A 14 -11.54 -25.27 19.59
N ALA A 15 -12.23 -24.92 20.69
CA ALA A 15 -12.94 -23.65 20.85
C ALA A 15 -12.00 -22.46 21.17
N GLN A 16 -10.75 -22.70 21.54
CA GLN A 16 -9.79 -21.66 21.93
C GLN A 16 -8.72 -21.35 20.89
N THR A 17 -8.58 -22.14 19.83
CA THR A 17 -7.73 -21.79 18.69
C THR A 17 -8.51 -20.87 17.75
N PRO A 18 -8.03 -19.63 17.47
CA PRO A 18 -8.60 -18.82 16.40
C PRO A 18 -8.56 -19.69 15.12
N SER A 19 -9.70 -19.99 14.56
CA SER A 19 -9.76 -20.83 13.36
C SER A 19 -9.11 -20.09 12.19
N VAL A 20 -7.84 -20.38 11.94
CA VAL A 20 -7.21 -19.98 10.69
C VAL A 20 -7.95 -20.75 9.59
N PRO A 21 -8.51 -20.08 8.57
CA PRO A 21 -9.22 -20.75 7.49
C PRO A 21 -8.33 -21.82 6.83
N SER A 22 -8.91 -22.92 6.40
CA SER A 22 -8.14 -23.94 5.69
C SER A 22 -7.73 -23.44 4.30
N ILE A 23 -6.55 -23.86 3.85
CA ILE A 23 -6.07 -23.55 2.49
C ILE A 23 -7.10 -24.00 1.45
N LYS A 24 -7.77 -25.16 1.69
CA LYS A 24 -8.83 -25.66 0.83
C LYS A 24 -10.01 -24.69 0.74
N ALA A 25 -10.50 -24.18 1.87
CA ALA A 25 -11.64 -23.25 1.89
C ALA A 25 -11.29 -21.92 1.19
N LEU A 26 -10.08 -21.41 1.38
CA LEU A 26 -9.58 -20.21 0.69
C LEU A 26 -9.50 -20.43 -0.82
N HIS A 27 -8.90 -21.55 -1.25
CA HIS A 27 -8.79 -21.91 -2.66
C HIS A 27 -10.16 -22.04 -3.32
N GLU A 28 -11.06 -22.85 -2.77
CA GLU A 28 -12.41 -23.09 -3.32
C GLU A 28 -13.21 -21.78 -3.41
N TYR A 29 -13.09 -20.91 -2.40
CA TYR A 29 -13.76 -19.61 -2.41
C TYR A 29 -13.24 -18.71 -3.52
N ALA A 30 -11.91 -18.56 -3.64
CA ALA A 30 -11.31 -17.71 -4.65
C ALA A 30 -11.50 -18.24 -6.08
N ASP A 31 -11.45 -19.55 -6.27
CA ASP A 31 -11.70 -20.16 -7.58
C ASP A 31 -13.12 -19.92 -8.07
N LYS A 32 -14.10 -20.00 -7.15
CA LYS A 32 -15.52 -19.77 -7.46
C LYS A 32 -15.90 -18.31 -7.64
N ASN A 33 -15.34 -17.40 -6.84
CA ASN A 33 -15.81 -16.02 -6.71
C ASN A 33 -14.82 -14.98 -7.25
N GLY A 34 -13.57 -15.37 -7.48
CA GLY A 34 -12.53 -14.47 -7.97
C GLY A 34 -12.77 -14.03 -9.41
N VAL A 35 -12.71 -12.72 -9.64
CA VAL A 35 -12.75 -12.11 -10.97
C VAL A 35 -11.41 -11.46 -11.28
N SER A 36 -11.17 -11.04 -12.53
CA SER A 36 -9.90 -10.35 -12.84
C SER A 36 -9.71 -9.10 -11.95
N PRO A 37 -8.49 -8.74 -11.55
CA PRO A 37 -8.23 -7.59 -10.69
C PRO A 37 -8.85 -6.28 -11.20
N LYS A 38 -8.77 -6.02 -12.50
CA LYS A 38 -9.39 -4.83 -13.12
C LYS A 38 -10.91 -4.87 -13.06
N ASP A 39 -11.51 -5.99 -13.42
CA ASP A 39 -12.97 -6.13 -13.40
C ASP A 39 -13.51 -6.04 -11.98
N TYR A 40 -12.75 -6.50 -10.99
CA TYR A 40 -13.09 -6.32 -9.58
C TYR A 40 -13.17 -4.83 -9.20
N ILE A 41 -12.18 -4.02 -9.56
CA ILE A 41 -12.20 -2.57 -9.30
C ILE A 41 -13.39 -1.90 -10.02
N PHE A 42 -13.67 -2.26 -11.27
CA PHE A 42 -14.82 -1.69 -11.99
C PHE A 42 -16.17 -2.13 -11.40
N LYS A 43 -16.27 -3.37 -10.92
CA LYS A 43 -17.45 -3.85 -10.19
C LYS A 43 -17.70 -3.04 -8.91
N LEU A 44 -16.65 -2.68 -8.17
CA LEU A 44 -16.78 -1.81 -7.01
C LEU A 44 -17.29 -0.42 -7.40
N PHE A 45 -16.78 0.15 -8.50
CA PHE A 45 -17.27 1.43 -9.02
C PHE A 45 -18.72 1.41 -9.53
N GLU A 46 -19.32 0.26 -9.74
CA GLU A 46 -20.77 0.18 -10.03
C GLU A 46 -21.62 0.52 -8.80
N LYS A 47 -21.11 0.23 -7.60
CA LYS A 47 -21.81 0.35 -6.33
C LYS A 47 -21.30 1.46 -5.42
N SER A 48 -20.13 2.00 -5.69
CA SER A 48 -19.48 3.00 -4.86
C SER A 48 -18.90 4.15 -5.69
N ASP A 49 -18.64 5.27 -5.05
CA ASP A 49 -18.07 6.45 -5.69
C ASP A 49 -16.55 6.50 -5.56
N ILE A 50 -16.02 5.98 -4.47
CA ILE A 50 -14.62 6.07 -4.10
C ILE A 50 -14.09 4.67 -3.83
N VAL A 51 -13.01 4.30 -4.53
CA VAL A 51 -12.23 3.10 -4.25
C VAL A 51 -10.87 3.52 -3.70
N VAL A 52 -10.55 3.08 -2.50
CA VAL A 52 -9.25 3.26 -1.86
C VAL A 52 -8.44 2.01 -2.10
N LEU A 53 -7.36 2.11 -2.86
CA LEU A 53 -6.42 1.03 -3.11
C LEU A 53 -5.24 1.15 -2.15
N GLY A 54 -5.14 0.20 -1.23
CA GLY A 54 -4.03 0.07 -0.31
C GLY A 54 -2.84 -0.56 -1.01
N GLU A 55 -1.87 0.28 -1.42
CA GLU A 55 -0.63 -0.21 -1.98
C GLU A 55 0.27 -0.83 -0.91
N ARG A 56 1.14 -1.74 -1.35
CA ARG A 56 2.19 -2.33 -0.54
C ARG A 56 3.31 -1.31 -0.27
N ASP A 57 4.52 -1.79 -0.08
CA ASP A 57 5.68 -0.92 -0.01
C ASP A 57 5.83 -0.09 -1.30
N HIS A 58 6.09 1.21 -1.18
CA HIS A 58 6.25 2.11 -2.33
C HIS A 58 7.36 1.67 -3.30
N ARG A 59 8.31 0.85 -2.83
CA ARG A 59 9.38 0.29 -3.66
C ARG A 59 8.92 -0.90 -4.49
N ASP A 60 7.80 -1.56 -4.15
CA ASP A 60 7.30 -2.71 -4.92
C ASP A 60 6.81 -2.27 -6.32
N SER A 61 7.54 -2.69 -7.33
CA SER A 61 7.32 -2.29 -8.71
C SER A 61 6.17 -3.03 -9.40
N ILE A 62 5.79 -4.22 -8.89
CA ILE A 62 4.74 -5.06 -9.49
C ILE A 62 3.38 -4.40 -9.35
N GLN A 63 3.03 -3.90 -8.17
CA GLN A 63 1.76 -3.22 -7.96
C GLN A 63 1.56 -2.02 -8.92
N TYR A 64 2.63 -1.31 -9.28
CA TYR A 64 2.54 -0.20 -10.23
C TYR A 64 2.32 -0.65 -11.67
N ASN A 65 2.67 -1.89 -12.03
CA ASN A 65 2.25 -2.48 -13.30
C ASN A 65 0.73 -2.67 -13.32
N PHE A 66 0.16 -3.24 -12.26
CA PHE A 66 -1.29 -3.39 -12.11
C PHE A 66 -2.01 -2.04 -12.12
N ILE A 67 -1.54 -1.07 -11.33
CA ILE A 67 -2.13 0.27 -11.27
C ILE A 67 -2.13 0.93 -12.67
N LEU A 68 -1.01 0.91 -13.37
CA LEU A 68 -0.92 1.50 -14.71
C LEU A 68 -1.78 0.76 -15.74
N ASP A 69 -1.89 -0.57 -15.65
CA ASP A 69 -2.77 -1.36 -16.51
C ASP A 69 -4.26 -1.06 -16.24
N LEU A 70 -4.64 -0.83 -14.97
CA LEU A 70 -5.97 -0.35 -14.61
C LEU A 70 -6.27 1.04 -15.19
N LEU A 71 -5.33 1.99 -15.04
CA LEU A 71 -5.51 3.35 -15.55
C LEU A 71 -5.52 3.40 -17.10
N ALA A 72 -4.83 2.48 -17.76
CA ALA A 72 -4.80 2.37 -19.22
C ALA A 72 -6.07 1.75 -19.82
N ASP A 73 -6.89 1.10 -19.00
CA ASP A 73 -8.19 0.58 -19.45
C ASP A 73 -9.13 1.75 -19.79
N SER A 74 -9.73 1.72 -20.98
CA SER A 74 -10.59 2.81 -21.46
C SER A 74 -11.75 3.13 -20.50
N ARG A 75 -12.25 2.10 -19.80
CA ARG A 75 -13.30 2.26 -18.78
C ARG A 75 -12.89 3.24 -17.68
N PHE A 76 -11.59 3.30 -17.35
CA PHE A 76 -11.12 4.21 -16.29
C PHE A 76 -11.30 5.68 -16.69
N ALA A 77 -10.79 6.08 -17.83
CA ALA A 77 -10.94 7.45 -18.32
C ALA A 77 -12.41 7.83 -18.60
N GLU A 78 -13.24 6.84 -18.99
CA GLU A 78 -14.65 7.07 -19.35
C GLU A 78 -15.59 7.12 -18.13
N ARG A 79 -15.27 6.41 -17.05
CA ARG A 79 -16.19 6.23 -15.92
C ARG A 79 -15.67 6.82 -14.61
N VAL A 80 -14.34 6.90 -14.43
CA VAL A 80 -13.68 7.38 -13.20
C VAL A 80 -12.96 8.71 -13.46
N GLY A 81 -11.95 8.70 -14.32
CA GLY A 81 -11.25 9.90 -14.80
C GLY A 81 -10.35 10.61 -13.78
N HIS A 82 -10.38 10.22 -12.51
CA HIS A 82 -9.62 10.84 -11.43
C HIS A 82 -8.90 9.82 -10.57
N VAL A 83 -7.63 10.04 -10.36
CA VAL A 83 -6.77 9.29 -9.44
C VAL A 83 -6.15 10.25 -8.42
N TYR A 84 -6.12 9.83 -7.18
CA TYR A 84 -5.53 10.60 -6.08
C TYR A 84 -4.44 9.77 -5.44
N THR A 85 -3.34 10.41 -5.04
CA THR A 85 -2.23 9.70 -4.39
C THR A 85 -1.88 10.33 -3.04
N GLU A 86 -1.54 9.47 -2.08
CA GLU A 86 -0.93 9.88 -0.82
C GLU A 86 0.35 10.67 -1.05
N VAL A 87 1.20 10.18 -1.96
CA VAL A 87 2.47 10.82 -2.27
C VAL A 87 2.25 12.06 -3.11
N GLY A 88 2.78 13.17 -2.63
CA GLY A 88 2.75 14.46 -3.30
C GLY A 88 1.95 15.52 -2.56
N GLY A 89 2.57 16.66 -2.32
CA GLY A 89 1.95 17.81 -1.66
C GLY A 89 0.84 18.43 -2.49
N ILE A 90 -0.28 18.77 -1.85
CA ILE A 90 -1.47 19.33 -2.52
C ILE A 90 -1.14 20.57 -3.37
N ASN A 91 -0.16 21.37 -2.93
CA ASN A 91 0.31 22.56 -3.63
C ASN A 91 0.90 22.31 -5.03
N LEU A 92 1.31 21.08 -5.31
CA LEU A 92 1.89 20.70 -6.60
C LEU A 92 0.86 20.06 -7.56
N THR A 93 -0.40 19.93 -7.16
CA THR A 93 -1.44 19.28 -7.97
C THR A 93 -1.63 19.93 -9.35
N GLU A 94 -1.71 21.26 -9.41
CA GLU A 94 -1.89 21.98 -10.68
C GLU A 94 -0.66 21.82 -11.59
N GLU A 95 0.53 21.84 -11.02
CA GLU A 95 1.78 21.73 -11.77
C GLU A 95 1.93 20.32 -12.37
N VAL A 96 1.70 19.28 -11.60
CA VAL A 96 1.79 17.90 -12.10
C VAL A 96 0.76 17.64 -13.21
N ASN A 97 -0.46 18.16 -13.08
CA ASN A 97 -1.47 17.99 -14.15
C ASN A 97 -1.11 18.75 -15.42
N ARG A 98 -0.51 19.94 -15.34
CA ARG A 98 0.00 20.63 -16.53
C ARG A 98 1.06 19.79 -17.24
N LEU A 99 1.97 19.19 -16.48
CA LEU A 99 3.01 18.29 -16.99
C LEU A 99 2.39 17.06 -17.66
N LEU A 100 1.49 16.36 -16.96
CA LEU A 100 0.85 15.13 -17.46
C LEU A 100 -0.04 15.35 -18.70
N ASN A 101 -0.48 16.59 -18.94
CA ASN A 101 -1.32 16.95 -20.07
C ASN A 101 -0.55 17.65 -21.21
N ALA A 102 0.76 17.81 -21.09
CA ALA A 102 1.63 18.42 -22.12
C ALA A 102 1.86 17.45 -23.31
N THR A 103 0.81 17.14 -24.05
CA THR A 103 0.79 16.08 -25.07
C THR A 103 1.56 16.38 -26.35
N SER A 104 1.96 17.64 -26.57
CA SER A 104 2.77 18.10 -27.71
C SER A 104 4.28 17.93 -27.50
N THR A 105 4.74 17.63 -26.29
CA THR A 105 6.17 17.48 -25.96
C THR A 105 6.72 16.16 -26.46
N THR A 106 8.03 16.14 -26.75
CA THR A 106 8.75 14.88 -26.97
C THR A 106 8.88 14.08 -25.68
N GLU A 107 9.18 12.78 -25.74
CA GLU A 107 9.39 12.00 -24.52
C GLU A 107 10.63 12.49 -23.75
N SER A 108 11.67 12.96 -24.45
CA SER A 108 12.86 13.54 -23.80
C SER A 108 12.51 14.78 -23.02
N ASP A 109 11.85 15.77 -23.65
CA ASP A 109 11.49 17.05 -23.01
C ASP A 109 10.53 16.82 -21.82
N PHE A 110 9.63 15.82 -21.96
CA PHE A 110 8.78 15.42 -20.85
C PHE A 110 9.61 14.87 -19.69
N MET A 111 10.60 14.01 -19.93
CA MET A 111 11.45 13.45 -18.88
C MET A 111 12.27 14.51 -18.16
N ASP A 112 12.81 15.48 -18.91
CA ASP A 112 13.55 16.62 -18.31
C ASP A 112 12.63 17.44 -17.42
N SER A 113 11.41 17.73 -17.89
CA SER A 113 10.38 18.44 -17.12
C SER A 113 9.93 17.65 -15.89
N LEU A 114 9.77 16.32 -16.02
CA LEU A 114 9.43 15.43 -14.93
C LEU A 114 10.52 15.40 -13.85
N TYR A 115 11.79 15.35 -14.24
CA TYR A 115 12.90 15.39 -13.29
C TYR A 115 12.99 16.75 -12.60
N ALA A 116 12.78 17.85 -13.34
CA ALA A 116 12.73 19.20 -12.77
C ALA A 116 11.59 19.33 -11.73
N TYR A 117 10.39 18.85 -12.07
CA TYR A 117 9.26 18.79 -11.16
C TYR A 117 9.58 17.96 -9.90
N TYR A 118 10.13 16.75 -10.09
CA TYR A 118 10.41 15.84 -8.98
C TYR A 118 11.49 16.39 -8.02
N ARG A 119 12.50 17.10 -8.55
CA ARG A 119 13.55 17.76 -7.76
C ARG A 119 13.05 18.89 -6.87
N LYS A 120 11.89 19.49 -7.16
CA LYS A 120 11.26 20.48 -6.26
C LYS A 120 10.93 19.85 -4.90
N GLY A 121 10.65 18.55 -4.88
CA GLY A 121 10.29 17.79 -3.69
C GLY A 121 8.79 17.69 -3.49
N GLU A 122 8.21 16.57 -3.88
CA GLU A 122 6.79 16.28 -3.69
C GLU A 122 6.42 16.06 -2.23
N CYS A 123 7.39 15.83 -1.35
CA CYS A 123 7.18 15.59 0.06
C CYS A 123 8.36 16.09 0.91
N PHE A 124 8.21 15.95 2.21
CA PHE A 124 9.18 16.41 3.21
C PHE A 124 10.42 15.52 3.38
N TYR A 125 10.53 14.41 2.70
CA TYR A 125 11.80 13.67 2.60
C TYR A 125 12.68 14.28 1.52
N PRO A 126 14.00 14.14 1.59
CA PRO A 126 14.95 14.73 0.60
C PRO A 126 14.60 14.38 -0.85
N LEU A 127 14.36 13.09 -1.12
CA LEU A 127 13.68 12.56 -2.30
C LEU A 127 12.88 11.33 -1.87
N TRP A 128 11.62 11.24 -2.29
CA TRP A 128 10.76 10.11 -1.97
C TRP A 128 10.92 8.98 -3.00
N GLU A 129 10.39 7.80 -2.75
CA GLU A 129 10.40 6.53 -3.52
C GLU A 129 10.48 6.73 -5.04
N LYS A 130 11.64 7.06 -5.52
CA LYS A 130 11.94 7.71 -6.80
C LYS A 130 11.51 6.89 -8.00
N TYR A 131 11.87 5.59 -8.02
CA TYR A 131 11.68 4.76 -9.20
C TYR A 131 10.20 4.60 -9.56
N ASN A 132 9.41 4.09 -8.63
CA ASN A 132 8.01 3.79 -8.89
C ASN A 132 7.17 5.06 -9.06
N ARG A 133 7.51 6.13 -8.36
CA ARG A 133 6.85 7.42 -8.55
C ARG A 133 7.07 7.97 -9.95
N ILE A 134 8.30 7.97 -10.44
CA ILE A 134 8.63 8.38 -11.82
C ILE A 134 7.99 7.43 -12.83
N LYS A 135 8.01 6.12 -12.59
CA LYS A 135 7.34 5.12 -13.42
C LYS A 135 5.84 5.41 -13.53
N PHE A 136 5.19 5.71 -12.40
CA PHE A 136 3.76 6.04 -12.34
C PHE A 136 3.45 7.32 -13.14
N LEU A 137 4.16 8.42 -12.88
CA LEU A 137 3.95 9.69 -13.57
C LEU A 137 4.21 9.59 -15.08
N LYS A 138 5.30 8.90 -15.47
CA LYS A 138 5.61 8.63 -16.88
C LYS A 138 4.53 7.77 -17.55
N GLY A 139 4.04 6.75 -16.84
CA GLY A 139 2.96 5.89 -17.31
C GLY A 139 1.66 6.66 -17.52
N LEU A 140 1.28 7.47 -16.54
CA LEU A 140 0.07 8.30 -16.61
C LEU A 140 0.15 9.36 -17.74
N TYR A 141 1.32 9.99 -17.94
CA TYR A 141 1.56 10.84 -19.11
C TYR A 141 1.33 10.09 -20.42
N LYS A 142 1.89 8.87 -20.58
CA LYS A 142 1.72 8.06 -21.79
C LYS A 142 0.25 7.68 -22.03
N ILE A 143 -0.49 7.38 -20.97
CA ILE A 143 -1.92 7.12 -21.04
C ILE A 143 -2.65 8.39 -21.50
N ASN A 144 -2.39 9.52 -20.85
CA ASN A 144 -3.01 10.79 -21.21
C ASN A 144 -2.65 11.23 -22.63
N LYS A 145 -1.42 10.98 -23.09
CA LYS A 145 -1.02 11.30 -24.47
C LYS A 145 -1.85 10.57 -25.52
N LYS A 146 -2.23 9.31 -25.25
CA LYS A 146 -3.00 8.46 -26.17
C LYS A 146 -4.51 8.63 -26.04
N SER A 147 -4.98 9.08 -24.87
CA SER A 147 -6.43 9.18 -24.58
C SER A 147 -7.01 10.55 -24.98
N SER A 148 -8.21 10.54 -25.55
CA SER A 148 -9.01 11.75 -25.76
C SER A 148 -9.50 12.37 -24.45
N ARG A 149 -9.74 11.52 -23.44
CA ARG A 149 -10.10 11.95 -22.08
C ARG A 149 -8.89 11.80 -21.16
N LYS A 150 -8.52 12.90 -20.51
CA LYS A 150 -7.37 12.92 -19.61
C LYS A 150 -7.77 12.42 -18.24
N ILE A 151 -6.88 11.65 -17.63
CA ILE A 151 -6.98 11.26 -16.23
C ILE A 151 -6.31 12.36 -15.40
N HIS A 152 -7.03 12.89 -14.43
CA HIS A 152 -6.53 13.89 -13.49
C HIS A 152 -5.89 13.23 -12.29
N LEU A 153 -4.74 13.76 -11.85
CA LEU A 153 -4.03 13.35 -10.66
C LEU A 153 -4.22 14.38 -9.55
N GLY A 154 -4.81 13.98 -8.42
CA GLY A 154 -4.84 14.76 -7.19
C GLY A 154 -3.74 14.33 -6.23
N LEU A 155 -3.02 15.28 -5.66
CA LEU A 155 -2.01 15.04 -4.64
C LEU A 155 -2.62 15.38 -3.28
N THR A 156 -2.60 14.43 -2.33
CA THR A 156 -3.37 14.62 -1.09
C THR A 156 -2.53 14.92 0.15
N ASP A 157 -1.19 14.87 0.04
CA ASP A 157 -0.34 15.17 1.19
C ASP A 157 -0.34 16.67 1.54
N LEU A 158 0.30 16.98 2.65
CA LEU A 158 0.37 18.35 3.16
C LEU A 158 1.01 19.31 2.16
N ASN A 159 0.67 20.58 2.31
CA ASN A 159 1.36 21.66 1.62
C ASN A 159 2.79 21.75 2.17
N PHE A 160 3.76 21.49 1.32
CA PHE A 160 5.17 21.51 1.67
C PHE A 160 6.02 22.08 0.55
N SER A 161 7.05 22.87 0.91
CA SER A 161 8.12 23.30 0.01
C SER A 161 9.45 23.31 0.74
N TRP A 162 10.48 22.75 0.12
CA TRP A 162 11.84 22.85 0.60
C TRP A 162 12.38 24.28 0.63
N ASP A 163 11.76 25.21 -0.11
CA ASP A 163 12.12 26.62 -0.12
C ASP A 163 11.83 27.32 1.22
N SER A 164 11.00 26.71 2.06
CA SER A 164 10.67 27.23 3.40
C SER A 164 11.54 26.62 4.51
N ILE A 165 12.44 25.68 4.19
CA ILE A 165 13.24 24.93 5.15
C ILE A 165 14.72 25.26 4.91
N HIS A 166 15.30 26.09 5.74
CA HIS A 166 16.68 26.56 5.59
C HIS A 166 17.64 25.98 6.65
N THR A 167 17.12 25.69 7.84
CA THR A 167 17.90 25.23 8.99
C THR A 167 17.37 23.92 9.55
N VAL A 168 18.20 23.25 10.36
CA VAL A 168 17.79 22.06 11.12
C VAL A 168 16.61 22.38 12.07
N ASP A 169 16.58 23.59 12.61
CA ASP A 169 15.50 24.00 13.51
C ASP A 169 14.18 24.25 12.76
N ASP A 170 14.23 24.78 11.53
CA ASP A 170 13.05 24.87 10.66
C ASP A 170 12.48 23.47 10.39
N TYR A 171 13.36 22.52 10.05
CA TYR A 171 12.92 21.15 9.76
C TYR A 171 12.37 20.43 10.99
N LYS A 172 13.00 20.64 12.17
CA LYS A 172 12.46 20.14 13.45
C LYS A 172 11.11 20.76 13.79
N ALA A 173 10.95 22.07 13.57
CA ALA A 173 9.67 22.76 13.80
C ALA A 173 8.58 22.21 12.89
N PHE A 174 8.90 21.95 11.61
CA PHE A 174 8.01 21.28 10.68
C PHE A 174 7.59 19.88 11.18
N TRP A 175 8.54 19.03 11.55
CA TRP A 175 8.25 17.69 12.10
C TRP A 175 7.42 17.73 13.37
N LYS A 176 7.68 18.66 14.24
CA LYS A 176 6.87 18.87 15.47
C LYS A 176 5.44 19.28 15.12
N SER A 177 5.25 20.09 14.10
CA SER A 177 3.93 20.46 13.58
C SER A 177 3.21 19.26 12.98
N LEU A 178 3.88 18.51 12.13
CA LEU A 178 3.34 17.30 11.51
C LEU A 178 2.90 16.27 12.56
N ASN A 179 3.73 16.03 13.58
CA ASN A 179 3.42 15.09 14.65
C ASN A 179 2.25 15.51 15.55
N LYS A 180 1.85 16.79 15.54
CA LYS A 180 0.65 17.27 16.24
C LYS A 180 -0.63 17.06 15.46
N THR A 181 -0.52 16.92 14.15
CA THR A 181 -1.64 16.74 13.23
C THR A 181 -1.85 15.24 12.98
N ASN A 182 -3.08 14.80 12.85
CA ASN A 182 -3.36 13.49 12.28
C ASN A 182 -3.20 13.62 10.76
N ARG A 183 -2.06 13.16 10.20
CA ARG A 183 -1.77 13.25 8.77
C ARG A 183 -2.85 12.57 7.94
N ASP A 184 -3.40 11.45 8.39
CA ASP A 184 -4.44 10.72 7.69
C ASP A 184 -5.75 11.49 7.58
N SER A 185 -6.12 12.25 8.63
CA SER A 185 -7.27 13.15 8.54
C SER A 185 -7.03 14.29 7.56
N LEU A 186 -5.77 14.77 7.46
CA LEU A 186 -5.40 15.80 6.49
C LEU A 186 -5.43 15.26 5.05
N LEU A 187 -4.91 14.05 4.81
CA LEU A 187 -5.00 13.38 3.52
C LEU A 187 -6.47 13.27 3.06
N CYS A 188 -7.37 12.88 3.98
CA CYS A 188 -8.80 12.82 3.70
C CYS A 188 -9.40 14.20 3.43
N ALA A 189 -9.06 15.23 4.23
CA ALA A 189 -9.57 16.59 4.03
C ALA A 189 -9.10 17.20 2.70
N ASN A 190 -7.84 17.01 2.33
CA ASN A 190 -7.29 17.46 1.06
C ASN A 190 -7.97 16.74 -0.11
N PHE A 191 -8.17 15.42 -0.02
CA PHE A 191 -8.95 14.67 -0.99
C PHE A 191 -10.36 15.24 -1.11
N ALA A 192 -11.09 15.42 0.00
CA ALA A 192 -12.45 15.92 0.00
C ALA A 192 -12.57 17.26 -0.70
N SER A 193 -11.65 18.19 -0.40
CA SER A 193 -11.65 19.53 -1.01
C SER A 193 -11.48 19.52 -2.53
N MET A 194 -10.72 18.57 -3.07
CA MET A 194 -10.56 18.41 -4.53
C MET A 194 -11.72 17.62 -5.14
N TYR A 195 -12.16 16.54 -4.47
CA TYR A 195 -13.25 15.68 -4.93
C TYR A 195 -14.58 16.46 -5.06
N GLU A 196 -14.89 17.36 -4.13
CA GLU A 196 -16.10 18.19 -4.18
C GLU A 196 -16.11 19.13 -5.41
N ARG A 197 -14.95 19.58 -5.86
CA ARG A 197 -14.78 20.42 -7.06
C ARG A 197 -14.67 19.63 -8.36
N GLN A 198 -14.52 18.31 -8.26
CA GLN A 198 -14.43 17.44 -9.42
C GLN A 198 -15.72 17.49 -10.25
N LEU A 199 -15.58 17.67 -11.57
CA LEU A 199 -16.72 17.60 -12.48
C LEU A 199 -17.21 16.14 -12.60
N PRO A 200 -18.54 15.92 -12.49
CA PRO A 200 -19.10 14.59 -12.66
C PRO A 200 -18.87 14.05 -14.08
N LEU A 201 -18.50 12.78 -14.19
CA LEU A 201 -18.51 12.03 -15.44
C LEU A 201 -19.79 11.18 -15.52
N LYS A 202 -20.56 11.33 -16.60
CA LYS A 202 -21.84 10.62 -16.77
C LYS A 202 -22.78 10.81 -15.56
N GLY A 203 -22.77 11.97 -14.94
CA GLY A 203 -23.63 12.31 -13.80
C GLY A 203 -23.12 11.83 -12.43
N THR A 204 -21.99 11.14 -12.36
CA THR A 204 -21.39 10.67 -11.10
C THR A 204 -19.98 11.20 -10.91
N ARG A 205 -19.57 11.39 -9.64
CA ARG A 205 -18.17 11.63 -9.27
C ARG A 205 -17.59 10.32 -8.78
N LYS A 206 -16.55 9.83 -9.45
CA LYS A 206 -15.84 8.63 -9.04
C LYS A 206 -14.35 8.92 -8.89
N ALA A 207 -13.70 8.27 -7.95
CA ALA A 207 -12.28 8.49 -7.66
C ALA A 207 -11.60 7.20 -7.23
N LEU A 208 -10.41 6.95 -7.78
CA LEU A 208 -9.45 5.97 -7.24
C LEU A 208 -8.48 6.72 -6.33
N VAL A 209 -8.34 6.28 -5.09
CA VAL A 209 -7.35 6.81 -4.14
C VAL A 209 -6.30 5.75 -3.90
N ILE A 210 -5.05 6.05 -4.17
CA ILE A 210 -3.91 5.17 -3.97
C ILE A 210 -3.13 5.68 -2.76
N THR A 211 -3.04 4.85 -1.74
CA THR A 211 -2.36 5.18 -0.49
C THR A 211 -1.76 3.89 0.09
N SER A 212 -0.69 4.01 0.85
CA SER A 212 -0.10 2.82 1.46
C SER A 212 -1.09 2.09 2.36
N GLN A 213 -1.00 0.77 2.40
CA GLN A 213 -1.97 -0.08 3.12
C GLN A 213 -2.21 0.34 4.58
N PRO A 214 -1.20 0.75 5.38
CA PRO A 214 -1.42 1.25 6.73
C PRO A 214 -2.35 2.47 6.82
N HIS A 215 -2.37 3.31 5.78
CA HIS A 215 -3.28 4.45 5.68
C HIS A 215 -4.62 4.06 5.06
N ALA A 216 -4.63 3.09 4.14
CA ALA A 216 -5.84 2.67 3.41
C ALA A 216 -6.87 1.98 4.29
N ILE A 217 -6.45 1.11 5.21
CA ILE A 217 -7.36 0.31 6.06
C ILE A 217 -8.32 1.19 6.86
N SER A 218 -9.51 0.66 7.17
CA SER A 218 -10.48 1.35 8.04
C SER A 218 -10.21 1.01 9.50
N TYR A 219 -9.45 1.87 10.18
CA TYR A 219 -9.16 1.70 11.59
C TYR A 219 -9.22 3.02 12.35
N SER A 220 -9.78 2.96 13.56
CA SER A 220 -9.71 4.07 14.52
C SER A 220 -9.61 3.51 15.94
N GLY A 221 -8.72 4.08 16.73
CA GLY A 221 -8.51 3.66 18.09
C GLY A 221 -7.27 4.29 18.72
N TYR A 222 -7.01 3.94 19.99
CA TYR A 222 -5.84 4.44 20.69
C TYR A 222 -4.56 3.78 20.18
N PHE A 223 -3.66 4.60 19.63
CA PHE A 223 -2.37 4.14 19.12
C PHE A 223 -1.26 4.40 20.15
N LYS A 224 -0.82 3.33 20.81
CA LYS A 224 0.16 3.38 21.91
C LYS A 224 1.46 4.13 21.60
N PRO A 225 2.11 3.93 20.41
CA PRO A 225 3.33 4.64 20.09
C PRO A 225 3.19 6.15 20.11
N TRP A 226 2.03 6.67 19.71
CA TRP A 226 1.77 8.12 19.68
C TRP A 226 0.97 8.62 20.89
N LYS A 227 0.58 7.71 21.78
CA LYS A 227 -0.20 8.01 23.01
C LYS A 227 -1.44 8.88 22.75
N ARG A 228 -2.13 8.63 21.64
CA ARG A 228 -3.35 9.36 21.26
C ARG A 228 -4.28 8.48 20.42
N ASP A 229 -5.54 8.90 20.32
CA ASP A 229 -6.47 8.35 19.36
C ASP A 229 -6.02 8.69 17.94
N TYR A 230 -6.13 7.70 17.07
CA TYR A 230 -5.72 7.78 15.69
C TYR A 230 -6.77 7.14 14.79
N GLY A 231 -7.09 7.79 13.67
CA GLY A 231 -7.89 7.23 12.60
C GLY A 231 -7.08 7.24 11.32
N THR A 232 -7.10 6.12 10.61
CA THR A 232 -6.46 5.99 9.30
C THR A 232 -7.20 6.78 8.23
N GLN A 233 -6.58 7.07 7.11
CA GLN A 233 -7.20 7.76 5.98
C GLN A 233 -8.47 7.03 5.51
N GLY A 234 -8.43 5.69 5.37
CA GLY A 234 -9.59 4.91 4.99
C GLY A 234 -10.77 5.05 5.95
N TRP A 235 -10.50 5.06 7.26
CA TRP A 235 -11.53 5.31 8.26
C TRP A 235 -12.11 6.73 8.15
N TRP A 236 -11.27 7.75 8.00
CA TRP A 236 -11.73 9.13 7.80
C TRP A 236 -12.57 9.27 6.55
N MET A 237 -12.20 8.59 5.46
CA MET A 237 -12.95 8.60 4.21
C MET A 237 -14.33 7.96 4.37
N LYS A 238 -14.43 6.77 4.99
CA LYS A 238 -15.71 6.13 5.29
C LYS A 238 -16.60 7.01 6.19
N LYS A 239 -16.00 7.62 7.21
CA LYS A 239 -16.70 8.56 8.10
C LYS A 239 -17.22 9.81 7.37
N THR A 240 -16.45 10.35 6.43
CA THR A 240 -16.79 11.60 5.71
C THR A 240 -17.80 11.37 4.61
N PHE A 241 -17.65 10.29 3.84
CA PHE A 241 -18.45 10.06 2.63
C PHE A 241 -19.52 8.98 2.78
N GLY A 242 -19.43 8.14 3.82
CA GLY A 242 -20.32 7.01 4.07
C GLY A 242 -19.74 5.66 3.64
N GLU A 243 -20.06 4.63 4.40
CA GLU A 243 -19.57 3.23 4.20
C GLU A 243 -19.92 2.67 2.82
N ASP A 244 -21.12 3.00 2.30
CA ASP A 244 -21.59 2.50 1.00
C ASP A 244 -20.87 3.18 -0.17
N ARG A 245 -20.43 4.40 0.01
CA ARG A 245 -19.79 5.19 -1.04
C ARG A 245 -18.27 4.97 -1.13
N VAL A 246 -17.65 4.41 -0.09
CA VAL A 246 -16.20 4.17 -0.01
C VAL A 246 -15.92 2.69 0.13
N LYS A 247 -15.13 2.13 -0.77
CA LYS A 247 -14.65 0.75 -0.70
C LYS A 247 -13.13 0.73 -0.61
N ILE A 248 -12.64 -0.04 0.35
CA ILE A 248 -11.20 -0.21 0.63
C ILE A 248 -10.77 -1.56 0.08
N VAL A 249 -9.78 -1.55 -0.78
CA VAL A 249 -9.19 -2.73 -1.39
C VAL A 249 -7.72 -2.81 -1.01
N VAL A 250 -7.29 -3.95 -0.51
CA VAL A 250 -5.89 -4.21 -0.17
C VAL A 250 -5.26 -5.16 -1.17
N LEU A 251 -3.96 -5.02 -1.36
CA LEU A 251 -3.15 -5.97 -2.13
C LEU A 251 -2.59 -7.05 -1.20
N ASN A 252 -2.32 -8.24 -1.71
CA ASN A 252 -1.67 -9.29 -0.92
C ASN A 252 -0.32 -8.79 -0.37
N TRP A 253 -0.04 -9.10 0.89
CA TRP A 253 1.03 -8.46 1.66
C TRP A 253 2.01 -9.46 2.25
N PHE A 254 3.26 -9.00 2.38
CA PHE A 254 4.34 -9.65 3.10
C PHE A 254 5.02 -8.62 4.01
N ASP A 255 5.02 -8.86 5.30
CA ASP A 255 5.70 -7.97 6.25
C ASP A 255 7.16 -8.40 6.46
N TYR A 256 8.02 -7.91 5.60
CA TYR A 256 9.45 -8.20 5.66
C TYR A 256 10.15 -7.59 6.89
N ASN A 257 9.57 -6.59 7.55
CA ASN A 257 10.12 -6.01 8.78
C ASN A 257 9.98 -6.96 9.97
N LEU A 258 9.00 -7.86 9.95
CA LEU A 258 8.75 -8.85 10.99
C LEU A 258 9.46 -10.19 10.73
N PHE A 259 10.16 -10.34 9.61
CA PHE A 259 10.82 -11.58 9.27
C PHE A 259 12.10 -11.77 10.11
N ASN A 260 12.05 -12.67 11.09
CA ASN A 260 13.16 -13.01 11.96
C ASN A 260 13.60 -14.49 11.87
N GLY A 261 13.19 -15.19 10.81
CA GLY A 261 13.50 -16.60 10.56
C GLY A 261 12.63 -17.62 11.31
N GLN A 262 11.83 -17.18 12.27
CA GLN A 262 10.94 -18.06 13.06
C GLN A 262 9.46 -17.83 12.74
N ASN A 263 9.09 -16.64 12.29
CA ASN A 263 7.72 -16.27 11.93
C ASN A 263 7.55 -16.21 10.42
N CYS A 264 6.38 -16.59 9.96
CA CYS A 264 5.96 -16.37 8.59
C CYS A 264 5.20 -15.03 8.53
N PRO A 265 5.82 -13.93 8.04
CA PRO A 265 5.19 -12.61 8.01
C PRO A 265 4.19 -12.44 6.87
N MET A 266 3.83 -13.52 6.17
CA MET A 266 2.81 -13.55 5.14
C MET A 266 1.41 -13.47 5.75
N THR A 267 0.45 -12.95 5.00
CA THR A 267 -0.95 -12.83 5.45
C THR A 267 -1.52 -14.18 5.87
N GLY A 268 -2.21 -14.20 7.00
CA GLY A 268 -2.75 -15.41 7.57
C GLY A 268 -1.68 -16.48 7.91
N ASN A 269 -0.46 -16.05 8.22
CA ASN A 269 0.71 -16.93 8.39
C ASN A 269 1.02 -17.79 7.13
N GLY A 270 0.75 -17.25 5.94
CA GLY A 270 1.06 -17.88 4.66
C GLY A 270 -0.04 -18.78 4.09
N VAL A 271 -1.19 -18.94 4.77
CA VAL A 271 -2.29 -19.76 4.22
C VAL A 271 -2.93 -19.13 2.98
N TRP A 272 -2.89 -17.79 2.87
CA TRP A 272 -3.35 -17.12 1.66
C TRP A 272 -2.44 -17.46 0.47
N ASP A 273 -1.13 -17.33 0.66
CA ASP A 273 -0.15 -17.61 -0.39
C ASP A 273 -0.16 -19.08 -0.81
N ALA A 274 -0.34 -20.01 0.13
CA ALA A 274 -0.51 -21.42 -0.18
C ALA A 274 -1.81 -21.70 -0.97
N ALA A 275 -2.90 -20.98 -0.68
CA ALA A 275 -4.13 -21.08 -1.48
C ALA A 275 -3.93 -20.51 -2.90
N PHE A 276 -3.16 -19.43 -3.04
CA PHE A 276 -2.83 -18.84 -4.35
C PHE A 276 -1.96 -19.78 -5.20
N GLU A 277 -1.03 -20.49 -4.59
CA GLU A 277 -0.24 -21.54 -5.29
C GLU A 277 -1.14 -22.64 -5.85
N ARG A 278 -2.15 -23.10 -5.10
CA ARG A 278 -3.14 -24.07 -5.59
C ARG A 278 -3.96 -23.57 -6.76
N MET A 279 -4.11 -22.26 -6.93
CA MET A 279 -4.72 -21.59 -8.08
C MET A 279 -3.74 -21.34 -9.23
N ALA A 280 -2.55 -21.95 -9.23
CA ALA A 280 -1.47 -21.65 -10.14
C ALA A 280 -1.14 -20.14 -10.21
N CYS A 281 -1.24 -19.45 -9.09
CA CYS A 281 -0.99 -18.03 -8.95
C CYS A 281 -1.80 -17.14 -9.92
N ARG A 282 -2.99 -17.58 -10.33
CA ARG A 282 -3.88 -16.79 -11.19
C ARG A 282 -4.30 -15.50 -10.47
N PRO A 283 -4.06 -14.30 -11.03
CA PRO A 283 -4.49 -13.05 -10.43
C PRO A 283 -6.02 -12.94 -10.31
N PHE A 284 -6.50 -12.39 -9.19
CA PHE A 284 -7.93 -12.18 -8.95
C PHE A 284 -8.20 -11.04 -7.97
N GLY A 285 -9.46 -10.57 -7.96
CA GLY A 285 -10.02 -9.71 -6.93
C GLY A 285 -11.28 -10.33 -6.33
N ILE A 286 -11.47 -10.19 -5.03
CA ILE A 286 -12.62 -10.72 -4.26
C ILE A 286 -13.07 -9.77 -3.17
N ASP A 287 -14.35 -9.84 -2.82
CA ASP A 287 -14.87 -9.21 -1.61
C ASP A 287 -14.32 -9.93 -0.36
N LEU A 288 -14.15 -9.21 0.76
CA LEU A 288 -13.67 -9.76 2.03
C LEU A 288 -14.81 -10.02 3.03
N GLN A 289 -16.03 -9.60 2.75
CA GLN A 289 -17.15 -9.75 3.68
C GLN A 289 -17.67 -11.19 3.70
N ASP A 290 -17.88 -11.73 4.90
CA ASP A 290 -18.52 -13.01 5.17
C ASP A 290 -17.91 -14.21 4.43
N ASN A 291 -16.58 -14.28 4.38
CA ASN A 291 -15.87 -15.34 3.68
C ASN A 291 -14.54 -15.73 4.38
N PRO A 292 -13.89 -16.84 3.95
CA PRO A 292 -12.68 -17.32 4.61
C PRO A 292 -11.52 -16.33 4.62
N TYR A 293 -11.34 -15.52 3.57
CA TYR A 293 -10.29 -14.51 3.53
C TYR A 293 -10.55 -13.40 4.56
N GLY A 294 -11.77 -12.85 4.54
CA GLY A 294 -12.18 -11.81 5.48
C GLY A 294 -12.18 -12.26 6.93
N ALA A 295 -12.49 -13.53 7.19
CA ALA A 295 -12.47 -14.13 8.52
C ALA A 295 -11.06 -14.34 9.09
N THR A 296 -10.01 -14.21 8.26
CA THR A 296 -8.61 -14.30 8.71
C THR A 296 -8.27 -13.15 9.64
N ASN A 297 -7.52 -13.42 10.71
CA ASN A 297 -7.08 -12.39 11.64
C ASN A 297 -6.25 -11.32 10.91
N TYR A 298 -6.58 -10.06 11.16
CA TYR A 298 -5.82 -8.94 10.65
C TYR A 298 -4.43 -8.90 11.30
N LYS A 299 -3.43 -8.77 10.46
CA LYS A 299 -2.06 -8.47 10.84
C LYS A 299 -1.52 -7.50 9.80
N GLY A 300 -1.39 -6.25 10.21
CA GLY A 300 -0.88 -5.19 9.34
C GLY A 300 0.62 -5.01 9.46
N ASP A 301 1.12 -4.03 8.73
CA ASP A 301 2.52 -3.65 8.71
C ASP A 301 2.97 -3.01 10.03
N ALA A 302 4.21 -3.30 10.45
CA ALA A 302 4.87 -2.67 11.60
C ALA A 302 5.30 -1.22 11.34
N GLY A 303 5.26 -0.76 10.09
CA GLY A 303 5.89 0.48 9.65
C GLY A 303 5.17 1.79 10.00
N GLY A 304 4.01 1.81 10.66
CA GLY A 304 3.37 3.08 11.01
C GLY A 304 1.88 3.06 11.27
N GLY A 305 1.23 1.93 11.10
CA GLY A 305 -0.19 1.72 11.42
C GLY A 305 -0.37 0.68 12.54
N PRO A 306 -1.62 0.36 12.89
CA PRO A 306 -1.91 -0.70 13.84
C PRO A 306 -1.47 -2.05 13.25
N THR A 307 -0.43 -2.64 13.83
CA THR A 307 0.19 -3.87 13.32
C THR A 307 -0.60 -5.12 13.68
N PHE A 308 -1.21 -5.08 14.84
CA PHE A 308 -2.02 -6.18 15.34
C PHE A 308 -3.03 -5.66 16.35
N ILE A 309 -4.30 -6.02 16.15
CA ILE A 309 -5.37 -5.76 17.10
C ILE A 309 -6.04 -7.09 17.37
N LYS A 310 -5.98 -7.53 18.64
CA LYS A 310 -6.55 -8.82 19.06
C LYS A 310 -8.02 -8.91 18.68
N GLY A 311 -8.36 -9.94 17.92
CA GLY A 311 -9.73 -10.25 17.50
C GLY A 311 -10.20 -9.51 16.25
N MET A 312 -9.42 -8.57 15.69
CA MET A 312 -9.75 -7.91 14.43
C MET A 312 -9.47 -8.83 13.25
N LYS A 313 -10.33 -8.77 12.26
CA LYS A 313 -10.25 -9.57 11.02
C LYS A 313 -10.03 -8.68 9.82
N TRP A 314 -9.63 -9.25 8.70
CA TRP A 314 -9.45 -8.49 7.46
C TRP A 314 -10.75 -7.83 6.97
N GLN A 315 -11.91 -8.48 7.13
CA GLN A 315 -13.20 -7.90 6.79
C GLN A 315 -13.59 -6.66 7.63
N ASP A 316 -12.96 -6.48 8.80
CA ASP A 316 -13.23 -5.33 9.68
C ASP A 316 -12.47 -4.08 9.22
N VAL A 317 -11.43 -4.24 8.38
CA VAL A 317 -10.54 -3.16 7.97
C VAL A 317 -10.51 -2.89 6.48
N ALA A 318 -10.98 -3.83 5.65
CA ALA A 318 -11.03 -3.70 4.20
C ALA A 318 -12.27 -4.39 3.61
N ASP A 319 -12.73 -3.89 2.47
CA ASP A 319 -13.89 -4.42 1.75
C ASP A 319 -13.49 -5.49 0.72
N GLY A 320 -12.27 -5.40 0.19
CA GLY A 320 -11.79 -6.29 -0.86
C GLY A 320 -10.30 -6.58 -0.84
N LEU A 321 -9.95 -7.67 -1.52
CA LEU A 321 -8.58 -8.13 -1.74
C LEU A 321 -8.30 -8.25 -3.23
N ILE A 322 -7.12 -7.80 -3.65
CA ILE A 322 -6.53 -8.13 -4.94
C ILE A 322 -5.25 -8.93 -4.72
N TYR A 323 -5.18 -10.07 -5.38
CA TYR A 323 -3.96 -10.82 -5.62
C TYR A 323 -3.51 -10.56 -7.06
N ASP A 324 -2.37 -9.91 -7.24
CA ASP A 324 -1.85 -9.50 -8.55
C ASP A 324 -0.68 -10.36 -9.03
N ALA A 325 0.16 -10.85 -8.10
CA ALA A 325 1.31 -11.69 -8.40
C ALA A 325 1.77 -12.46 -7.16
N PRO A 326 2.50 -13.59 -7.32
CA PRO A 326 3.09 -14.29 -6.19
C PRO A 326 4.22 -13.46 -5.55
N LEU A 327 4.30 -13.49 -4.23
CA LEU A 327 5.24 -12.67 -3.43
C LEU A 327 6.70 -12.83 -3.86
N TYR A 328 7.09 -14.02 -4.33
CA TYR A 328 8.46 -14.28 -4.81
C TYR A 328 8.79 -13.65 -6.17
N ASP A 329 7.81 -13.09 -6.87
CA ASP A 329 8.00 -12.33 -8.11
C ASP A 329 7.95 -10.82 -7.87
N HIS A 330 7.70 -10.37 -6.63
CA HIS A 330 7.70 -8.96 -6.28
C HIS A 330 9.12 -8.39 -6.26
N VAL A 331 9.30 -7.24 -6.89
CA VAL A 331 10.58 -6.58 -7.06
C VAL A 331 10.52 -5.18 -6.46
N ALA A 332 11.39 -4.93 -5.50
CA ALA A 332 11.66 -3.57 -5.02
C ALA A 332 12.59 -2.86 -6.01
N ALA A 333 12.21 -1.66 -6.41
CA ALA A 333 13.02 -0.82 -7.28
C ALA A 333 13.22 0.56 -6.64
N ILE A 334 14.48 0.95 -6.50
CA ILE A 334 14.92 2.22 -5.92
C ILE A 334 15.97 2.88 -6.81
N GLY A 335 16.10 4.19 -6.70
CA GLY A 335 17.06 4.97 -7.46
C GLY A 335 16.71 5.14 -8.94
N ILE A 336 17.16 6.22 -9.53
CA ILE A 336 16.98 6.53 -10.95
C ILE A 336 18.24 7.19 -11.47
N ASN A 337 18.78 6.65 -12.55
CA ASN A 337 19.95 7.22 -13.19
C ASN A 337 19.71 8.69 -13.60
N GLY A 338 20.57 9.58 -13.14
CA GLY A 338 20.55 11.00 -13.49
C GLY A 338 19.48 11.85 -12.78
N ILE A 339 18.80 11.32 -11.75
CA ILE A 339 17.87 12.15 -10.96
C ILE A 339 18.60 13.26 -10.21
N ILE A 340 19.81 13.00 -9.73
CA ILE A 340 20.69 14.02 -9.16
C ILE A 340 21.68 14.47 -10.23
N SER A 341 21.41 15.63 -10.83
CA SER A 341 22.35 16.30 -11.72
C SER A 341 23.41 17.06 -10.91
N LYS A 342 24.51 17.49 -11.57
CA LYS A 342 25.55 18.30 -10.93
C LYS A 342 24.99 19.59 -10.32
N GLU A 343 24.00 20.19 -10.97
CA GLU A 343 23.38 21.45 -10.53
C GLU A 343 22.46 21.22 -9.32
N PHE A 344 21.83 20.04 -9.21
CA PHE A 344 20.94 19.70 -8.12
C PHE A 344 21.66 19.08 -6.91
N GLU A 345 22.88 18.58 -7.09
CA GLU A 345 23.64 17.93 -6.01
C GLU A 345 23.82 18.81 -4.76
N PRO A 346 24.14 20.11 -4.83
CA PRO A 346 24.24 20.96 -3.63
C PRO A 346 22.93 21.01 -2.85
N GLU A 347 21.80 21.08 -3.53
CA GLU A 347 20.49 21.16 -2.88
C GLU A 347 20.10 19.84 -2.22
N ILE A 348 20.33 18.70 -2.88
CA ILE A 348 20.01 17.41 -2.27
C ILE A 348 20.91 17.09 -1.06
N ARG A 349 22.19 17.53 -1.10
CA ARG A 349 23.10 17.45 0.06
C ARG A 349 22.56 18.28 1.23
N ARG A 350 22.10 19.50 0.97
CA ARG A 350 21.47 20.36 1.99
C ARG A 350 20.23 19.69 2.60
N ARG A 351 19.32 19.19 1.78
CA ARG A 351 18.09 18.48 2.26
C ARG A 351 18.46 17.24 3.08
N THR A 352 19.41 16.46 2.60
CA THR A 352 19.90 15.24 3.29
C THR A 352 20.50 15.60 4.64
N GLU A 353 21.28 16.67 4.73
CA GLU A 353 21.84 17.16 6.00
C GLU A 353 20.73 17.53 6.99
N LEU A 354 19.75 18.32 6.57
CA LEU A 354 18.63 18.74 7.42
C LEU A 354 17.83 17.54 7.94
N PHE A 355 17.54 16.60 7.06
CA PHE A 355 16.85 15.35 7.41
C PHE A 355 17.69 14.53 8.40
N TRP A 356 18.96 14.24 8.05
CA TRP A 356 19.83 13.37 8.84
C TRP A 356 20.07 13.91 10.25
N ARG A 357 20.42 15.17 10.38
CA ARG A 357 20.63 15.81 11.69
C ARG A 357 19.38 15.91 12.54
N THR A 358 18.22 15.86 11.91
CA THR A 358 16.94 15.82 12.62
C THR A 358 16.61 14.39 13.08
N ALA A 359 16.79 13.41 12.22
CA ALA A 359 16.51 12.00 12.49
C ALA A 359 17.58 11.36 13.39
N HIS A 360 18.85 11.77 13.24
CA HIS A 360 20.02 11.22 13.91
C HIS A 360 20.84 12.32 14.63
N PRO A 361 20.27 12.97 15.66
CA PRO A 361 20.88 14.15 16.28
C PRO A 361 22.23 13.89 16.99
N LYS A 362 22.58 12.62 17.20
CA LYS A 362 23.85 12.21 17.83
C LYS A 362 24.95 11.91 16.80
N ASP A 363 24.60 11.77 15.53
CA ASP A 363 25.58 11.45 14.50
C ASP A 363 26.37 12.71 14.12
N THR A 364 27.68 12.58 14.09
CA THR A 364 28.58 13.67 13.69
C THR A 364 28.81 13.71 12.19
N ILE A 365 28.58 12.58 11.50
CA ILE A 365 28.84 12.41 10.07
C ILE A 365 27.51 12.16 9.34
N VAL A 366 27.29 12.88 8.24
CA VAL A 366 26.19 12.66 7.32
C VAL A 366 26.71 11.82 6.15
N PRO A 367 26.10 10.64 5.85
CA PRO A 367 26.58 9.75 4.79
C PRO A 367 26.12 10.21 3.40
N PHE A 368 26.57 11.40 2.97
CA PHE A 368 26.12 12.03 1.72
C PHE A 368 26.31 11.14 0.50
N ASP A 369 27.50 10.59 0.34
CA ASP A 369 27.83 9.85 -0.89
C ASP A 369 27.01 8.57 -1.01
N ALA A 370 26.79 7.85 0.09
CA ALA A 370 25.92 6.68 0.11
C ALA A 370 24.46 7.04 -0.21
N CYS A 371 23.95 8.14 0.34
CA CYS A 371 22.58 8.61 0.04
C CYS A 371 22.43 9.02 -1.43
N ILE A 372 23.43 9.73 -1.99
CA ILE A 372 23.40 10.17 -3.39
C ILE A 372 23.52 8.97 -4.33
N GLU A 373 24.35 7.99 -4.00
CA GLU A 373 24.47 6.74 -4.76
C GLU A 373 23.13 6.00 -4.78
N GLU A 374 22.48 5.83 -3.62
CA GLU A 374 21.15 5.21 -3.53
C GLU A 374 20.12 5.92 -4.42
N TYR A 375 20.19 7.25 -4.53
CA TYR A 375 19.27 8.00 -5.37
C TYR A 375 19.53 7.83 -6.85
N ASN A 376 20.77 7.77 -7.29
CA ASN A 376 21.18 7.78 -8.69
C ASN A 376 21.36 6.39 -9.31
N VAL A 377 21.60 5.36 -8.51
CA VAL A 377 21.86 4.01 -9.02
C VAL A 377 20.55 3.22 -9.03
N PRO A 378 20.06 2.79 -10.21
CA PRO A 378 18.91 1.91 -10.27
C PRO A 378 19.24 0.56 -9.64
N ILE A 379 18.64 0.27 -8.50
CA ILE A 379 18.81 -0.99 -7.79
C ILE A 379 17.48 -1.73 -7.83
N THR A 380 17.53 -3.02 -8.18
CA THR A 380 16.39 -3.92 -8.07
C THR A 380 16.75 -5.12 -7.21
N ALA A 381 15.84 -5.47 -6.31
CA ALA A 381 15.99 -6.60 -5.41
C ALA A 381 14.63 -7.29 -5.21
N PRO A 382 14.58 -8.55 -4.74
CA PRO A 382 13.31 -9.12 -4.29
C PRO A 382 12.67 -8.22 -3.24
N ALA A 383 11.39 -7.85 -3.42
CA ALA A 383 10.70 -6.93 -2.51
C ALA A 383 10.60 -7.50 -1.09
N THR A 384 10.58 -8.81 -0.98
CA THR A 384 10.58 -9.54 0.30
C THR A 384 11.96 -9.61 0.97
N PHE A 385 13.03 -9.14 0.32
CA PHE A 385 14.44 -9.35 0.73
C PHE A 385 14.83 -10.83 0.94
N LYS A 386 14.04 -11.74 0.34
CA LYS A 386 14.24 -13.19 0.35
C LYS A 386 14.30 -13.72 -1.07
N SER A 387 15.04 -14.79 -1.26
CA SER A 387 15.05 -15.44 -2.58
C SER A 387 13.70 -16.10 -2.88
N LYS A 388 13.45 -16.30 -4.16
CA LYS A 388 12.26 -17.03 -4.64
C LYS A 388 12.12 -18.40 -3.97
N GLU A 389 13.24 -19.11 -3.81
CA GLU A 389 13.30 -20.43 -3.22
C GLU A 389 12.99 -20.42 -1.72
N GLU A 390 13.41 -19.35 -1.02
CA GLU A 390 13.07 -19.18 0.40
C GLU A 390 11.59 -18.97 0.62
N ILE A 391 10.97 -18.06 -0.18
CA ILE A 391 9.53 -17.80 -0.09
C ILE A 391 8.73 -19.05 -0.45
N LYS A 392 9.10 -19.76 -1.52
CA LYS A 392 8.43 -21.01 -1.90
C LYS A 392 8.54 -22.07 -0.81
N ARG A 393 9.71 -22.23 -0.17
CA ARG A 393 9.85 -23.16 0.97
C ARG A 393 8.97 -22.79 2.16
N LEU A 394 8.81 -21.50 2.45
CA LEU A 394 7.90 -21.05 3.50
C LEU A 394 6.45 -21.43 3.18
N ILE A 395 6.00 -21.18 1.96
CA ILE A 395 4.64 -21.52 1.50
C ILE A 395 4.42 -23.05 1.59
N GLN A 396 5.36 -23.86 1.11
CA GLN A 396 5.31 -25.33 1.18
C GLN A 396 5.27 -25.85 2.63
N ALA A 397 6.02 -25.22 3.54
CA ALA A 397 6.00 -25.57 4.94
C ALA A 397 4.64 -25.33 5.60
N VAL A 398 3.98 -24.20 5.24
CA VAL A 398 2.61 -23.90 5.70
C VAL A 398 1.62 -24.93 5.18
N GLU A 399 1.73 -25.32 3.92
CA GLU A 399 0.88 -26.35 3.31
C GLU A 399 1.04 -27.71 3.97
N ALA A 400 2.29 -28.13 4.21
CA ALA A 400 2.61 -29.37 4.91
C ALA A 400 2.09 -29.38 6.37
N GLN A 401 2.24 -28.27 7.07
CA GLN A 401 1.72 -28.14 8.45
C GLN A 401 0.21 -28.26 8.49
N GLN A 402 -0.50 -27.60 7.59
CA GLN A 402 -1.97 -27.67 7.57
C GLN A 402 -2.47 -29.08 7.22
N LYS A 403 -1.82 -29.76 6.28
CA LYS A 403 -2.12 -31.13 5.93
C LYS A 403 -1.97 -32.07 7.14
N ALA A 404 -0.88 -31.93 7.90
CA ALA A 404 -0.65 -32.73 9.12
C ALA A 404 -1.73 -32.49 10.18
N VAL A 405 -2.21 -31.25 10.32
CA VAL A 405 -3.32 -30.92 11.24
C VAL A 405 -4.63 -31.57 10.76
N GLU A 406 -4.95 -31.50 9.46
CA GLU A 406 -6.13 -32.11 8.88
C GLU A 406 -6.13 -33.65 9.06
N GLU A 407 -5.00 -34.30 8.83
CA GLU A 407 -4.82 -35.73 9.05
C GLU A 407 -4.99 -36.11 10.53
N THR A 408 -4.47 -35.31 11.44
CA THR A 408 -4.62 -35.52 12.89
C THR A 408 -6.09 -35.44 13.31
N ILE A 409 -6.81 -34.42 12.83
CA ILE A 409 -8.25 -34.26 13.12
C ILE A 409 -9.05 -35.44 12.57
N ALA A 410 -8.78 -35.85 11.33
CA ALA A 410 -9.46 -37.00 10.73
C ALA A 410 -9.23 -38.31 11.51
N ASN A 411 -8.00 -38.53 11.99
CA ASN A 411 -7.68 -39.69 12.81
C ASN A 411 -8.39 -39.66 14.17
N LEU A 412 -8.52 -38.48 14.80
CA LEU A 412 -9.26 -38.33 16.07
C LEU A 412 -10.76 -38.54 15.89
N GLN A 413 -11.35 -38.15 14.77
CA GLN A 413 -12.76 -38.33 14.46
C GLN A 413 -13.10 -39.80 14.12
N ASN A 414 -12.14 -40.56 13.62
CA ASN A 414 -12.27 -41.98 13.27
C ASN A 414 -11.77 -42.94 14.36
N ALA A 415 -11.32 -42.42 15.48
CA ALA A 415 -10.93 -43.25 16.63
C ALA A 415 -12.18 -43.84 17.27
N PRO A 416 -12.20 -45.18 17.57
CA PRO A 416 -13.38 -45.87 18.06
C PRO A 416 -13.81 -45.41 19.46
#